data_6cf2654b22a330c3c18a9f81c000a430
#
_entry.id   6cf2654b22a330c3c18a9f81c000a430
#
_cell.length_a   1.000
_cell.length_b   1.000
_cell.length_c   1.000
_cell.angle_alpha   90.00
_cell.angle_beta   90.00
_cell.angle_gamma   90.00
#
_symmetry.space_group_name_H-M   'P 1'
#
loop_
_entity.id
_entity.type
_entity.pdbx_description
1 polymer ?
#
loop_
_entity_poly.entity_id
_entity_poly.type
_entity_poly.pdbx_seq_one_letter_code
_entity_poly.pdbx_strand_id
1 'polypeptide(L)'
;MTYSTAGSATLSLPTVLDVQELSIYYHNQQVVDTVNLTIPEKQLVAFIGPSGSGKSTVLRCFNRLTDLIPQLRVTGRIFYRGKDLYDPQWDVTSIRRQIGMIFQQPNPFPKSIYDNIAFGARVNGYAGNIDELVEWSLQQVHLWDSVKDRLSVNAMALTIGQQQHLCIARAIALDPAVLLLDNPTVNLDTCSSSHLEELLSQLKKRYTLIMTTHNLRQAARISDYTAFFGTKMNTSGHSIGYLVEYAPTSLLFQRPQQALTQRYVTGRVL
;
A
#
# COMPACT_ATOMS: atom_id res chain seq x y z
N MET A 1 24.90 11.32 -45.79
CA MET A 1 25.28 10.81 -44.45
C MET A 1 24.10 10.99 -43.53
N THR A 2 23.33 9.94 -43.34
CA THR A 2 22.13 9.91 -42.54
C THR A 2 22.49 9.43 -41.10
N TYR A 3 22.41 10.33 -40.14
CA TYR A 3 22.57 9.95 -38.71
C TYR A 3 21.31 9.27 -38.25
N SER A 4 21.41 7.98 -37.98
CA SER A 4 20.41 7.19 -37.29
C SER A 4 20.46 7.54 -35.80
N THR A 5 19.42 8.21 -35.29
CA THR A 5 19.21 8.39 -33.86
C THR A 5 18.73 7.06 -33.29
N ALA A 6 19.65 6.36 -32.61
CA ALA A 6 19.32 5.22 -31.79
C ALA A 6 18.45 5.71 -30.65
N GLY A 7 17.15 5.41 -30.67
CA GLY A 7 16.24 5.63 -29.57
C GLY A 7 16.70 4.80 -28.35
N SER A 8 17.06 5.46 -27.26
CA SER A 8 17.27 4.79 -25.99
C SER A 8 15.95 4.17 -25.56
N ALA A 9 15.82 2.87 -25.66
CA ALA A 9 14.74 2.12 -25.06
C ALA A 9 14.87 2.29 -23.54
N THR A 10 14.12 3.20 -22.97
CA THR A 10 13.86 3.25 -21.53
C THR A 10 13.19 1.92 -21.20
N LEU A 11 13.93 1.02 -20.54
CA LEU A 11 13.38 -0.23 -20.00
C LEU A 11 12.27 0.18 -19.00
N SER A 12 11.02 0.12 -19.44
CA SER A 12 9.88 0.34 -18.56
C SER A 12 9.86 -0.81 -17.55
N LEU A 13 9.83 -0.47 -16.26
CA LEU A 13 9.70 -1.46 -15.19
C LEU A 13 8.43 -2.30 -15.41
N PRO A 14 8.45 -3.61 -15.14
CA PRO A 14 7.25 -4.44 -15.20
C PRO A 14 6.13 -3.85 -14.35
N THR A 15 4.91 -3.83 -14.87
CA THR A 15 3.72 -3.36 -14.15
C THR A 15 3.12 -4.49 -13.33
N VAL A 16 2.91 -4.26 -12.02
CA VAL A 16 2.25 -5.22 -11.14
C VAL A 16 0.75 -4.97 -11.04
N LEU A 17 0.33 -3.70 -11.00
CA LEU A 17 -1.08 -3.31 -11.02
C LEU A 17 -1.30 -2.28 -12.12
N ASP A 18 -2.36 -2.48 -12.91
CA ASP A 18 -2.84 -1.52 -13.90
C ASP A 18 -4.30 -1.21 -13.60
N VAL A 19 -4.59 0.06 -13.36
CA VAL A 19 -5.92 0.56 -12.96
C VAL A 19 -6.50 1.38 -14.07
N GLN A 20 -7.67 0.99 -14.56
CA GLN A 20 -8.32 1.59 -15.71
C GLN A 20 -9.73 2.03 -15.35
N GLU A 21 -9.99 3.34 -15.45
CA GLU A 21 -11.30 3.98 -15.26
C GLU A 21 -11.99 3.61 -13.92
N LEU A 22 -11.19 3.37 -12.88
CA LEU A 22 -11.70 2.95 -11.58
C LEU A 22 -12.57 4.05 -10.98
N SER A 23 -13.84 3.75 -10.76
CA SER A 23 -14.77 4.61 -10.01
C SER A 23 -15.43 3.81 -8.90
N ILE A 24 -15.68 4.48 -7.75
CA ILE A 24 -16.21 3.84 -6.55
C ILE A 24 -17.46 4.58 -6.09
N TYR A 25 -18.47 3.81 -5.76
CA TYR A 25 -19.76 4.30 -5.31
C TYR A 25 -20.11 3.70 -3.96
N TYR A 26 -20.64 4.50 -3.06
CA TYR A 26 -21.24 4.06 -1.81
C TYR A 26 -22.74 4.35 -1.87
N HIS A 27 -23.57 3.31 -1.79
CA HIS A 27 -24.96 3.36 -2.27
C HIS A 27 -25.00 3.85 -3.73
N ASN A 28 -25.70 4.92 -3.99
CA ASN A 28 -25.79 5.57 -5.32
C ASN A 28 -24.89 6.80 -5.44
N GLN A 29 -24.07 7.10 -4.41
CA GLN A 29 -23.22 8.26 -4.38
C GLN A 29 -21.81 7.89 -4.83
N GLN A 30 -21.31 8.56 -5.86
CA GLN A 30 -19.90 8.44 -6.27
C GLN A 30 -18.99 9.05 -5.20
N VAL A 31 -17.99 8.28 -4.75
CA VAL A 31 -17.01 8.71 -3.74
C VAL A 31 -15.61 8.83 -4.32
N VAL A 32 -15.33 8.12 -5.42
CA VAL A 32 -14.09 8.25 -6.21
C VAL A 32 -14.44 8.25 -7.68
N ASP A 33 -13.86 9.18 -8.43
CA ASP A 33 -14.09 9.36 -9.85
C ASP A 33 -12.84 9.03 -10.67
N THR A 34 -12.99 8.14 -11.62
CA THR A 34 -12.12 7.82 -12.76
C THR A 34 -10.62 7.86 -12.46
N VAL A 35 -10.14 6.87 -11.73
CA VAL A 35 -8.70 6.71 -11.44
C VAL A 35 -8.06 5.84 -12.52
N ASN A 36 -7.01 6.37 -13.15
CA ASN A 36 -6.14 5.65 -14.08
C ASN A 36 -4.69 5.76 -13.60
N LEU A 37 -4.06 4.63 -13.29
CA LEU A 37 -2.65 4.61 -12.89
C LEU A 37 -2.05 3.20 -13.06
N THR A 38 -0.73 3.15 -13.23
CA THR A 38 0.03 1.90 -13.31
C THR A 38 1.05 1.85 -12.19
N ILE A 39 1.13 0.73 -11.47
CA ILE A 39 2.08 0.51 -10.39
C ILE A 39 3.21 -0.39 -10.88
N PRO A 40 4.45 0.12 -10.94
CA PRO A 40 5.61 -0.70 -11.31
C PRO A 40 5.97 -1.69 -10.20
N GLU A 41 6.54 -2.85 -10.59
CA GLU A 41 7.05 -3.82 -9.61
C GLU A 41 8.25 -3.26 -8.82
N LYS A 42 8.34 -3.68 -7.54
CA LYS A 42 9.46 -3.34 -6.63
C LYS A 42 9.72 -1.84 -6.49
N GLN A 43 8.64 -1.08 -6.47
CA GLN A 43 8.64 0.35 -6.19
C GLN A 43 7.77 0.64 -4.97
N LEU A 44 8.07 1.74 -4.29
CA LEU A 44 7.20 2.31 -3.27
C LEU A 44 6.38 3.45 -3.89
N VAL A 45 5.07 3.27 -3.94
CA VAL A 45 4.14 4.29 -4.44
C VAL A 45 3.38 4.90 -3.26
N ALA A 46 3.46 6.23 -3.12
CA ALA A 46 2.72 6.95 -2.08
C ALA A 46 1.45 7.58 -2.66
N PHE A 47 0.30 7.36 -2.01
CA PHE A 47 -0.94 8.10 -2.25
C PHE A 47 -1.04 9.23 -1.24
N ILE A 48 -0.99 10.47 -1.70
CA ILE A 48 -1.11 11.69 -0.90
C ILE A 48 -2.40 12.45 -1.23
N GLY A 49 -2.81 13.34 -0.35
CA GLY A 49 -4.02 14.17 -0.55
C GLY A 49 -4.80 14.39 0.74
N PRO A 50 -5.80 15.28 0.72
CA PRO A 50 -6.63 15.57 1.90
C PRO A 50 -7.42 14.36 2.39
N SER A 51 -7.88 14.42 3.64
CA SER A 51 -8.81 13.43 4.18
C SER A 51 -10.10 13.40 3.34
N GLY A 52 -10.65 12.20 3.15
CA GLY A 52 -11.87 12.05 2.33
C GLY A 52 -11.63 12.02 0.81
N SER A 53 -10.40 12.15 0.30
CA SER A 53 -10.10 12.06 -1.14
C SER A 53 -10.08 10.63 -1.71
N GLY A 54 -10.49 9.63 -0.94
CA GLY A 54 -10.68 8.26 -1.43
C GLY A 54 -9.43 7.39 -1.48
N LYS A 55 -8.24 7.85 -1.05
CA LYS A 55 -6.96 7.10 -1.09
C LYS A 55 -7.06 5.70 -0.48
N SER A 56 -7.55 5.60 0.74
CA SER A 56 -7.70 4.31 1.44
C SER A 56 -8.75 3.42 0.79
N THR A 57 -9.77 4.01 0.18
CA THR A 57 -10.80 3.26 -0.54
C THR A 57 -10.24 2.66 -1.84
N VAL A 58 -9.48 3.44 -2.62
CA VAL A 58 -8.76 2.95 -3.80
C VAL A 58 -7.75 1.87 -3.40
N LEU A 59 -6.97 2.09 -2.33
CA LEU A 59 -6.01 1.11 -1.83
C LEU A 59 -6.67 -0.24 -1.53
N ARG A 60 -7.83 -0.23 -0.87
CA ARG A 60 -8.60 -1.45 -0.51
C ARG A 60 -9.24 -2.16 -1.71
N CYS A 61 -9.40 -1.50 -2.86
CA CYS A 61 -9.84 -2.16 -4.09
C CYS A 61 -8.80 -3.16 -4.61
N PHE A 62 -7.50 -2.90 -4.38
CA PHE A 62 -6.41 -3.73 -4.92
C PHE A 62 -6.34 -5.13 -4.34
N ASN A 63 -6.92 -5.37 -3.16
CA ASN A 63 -7.04 -6.70 -2.58
C ASN A 63 -8.50 -7.12 -2.31
N ARG A 64 -9.45 -6.42 -2.92
CA ARG A 64 -10.88 -6.70 -2.83
C ARG A 64 -11.42 -6.67 -1.38
N LEU A 65 -10.80 -5.89 -0.49
CA LEU A 65 -11.38 -5.63 0.84
C LEU A 65 -12.66 -4.80 0.75
N THR A 66 -12.86 -4.08 -0.34
CA THR A 66 -14.10 -3.37 -0.65
C THR A 66 -15.31 -4.28 -0.77
N ASP A 67 -15.13 -5.56 -1.13
CA ASP A 67 -16.21 -6.56 -1.21
C ASP A 67 -16.84 -6.84 0.16
N LEU A 68 -16.14 -6.53 1.25
CA LEU A 68 -16.63 -6.68 2.62
C LEU A 68 -17.43 -5.48 3.11
N ILE A 69 -17.48 -4.40 2.33
CA ILE A 69 -18.21 -3.18 2.69
C ILE A 69 -19.58 -3.21 2.02
N PRO A 70 -20.68 -3.36 2.81
CA PRO A 70 -22.01 -3.37 2.25
C PRO A 70 -22.27 -2.11 1.41
N GLN A 71 -22.94 -2.30 0.26
CA GLN A 71 -23.38 -1.22 -0.63
C GLN A 71 -22.26 -0.42 -1.31
N LEU A 72 -21.00 -0.84 -1.17
CA LEU A 72 -19.90 -0.30 -1.94
C LEU A 72 -19.84 -1.02 -3.30
N ARG A 73 -19.83 -0.25 -4.39
CA ARG A 73 -19.73 -0.76 -5.76
C ARG A 73 -18.52 -0.16 -6.44
N VAL A 74 -17.72 -1.03 -7.04
CA VAL A 74 -16.54 -0.67 -7.84
C VAL A 74 -16.90 -0.84 -9.33
N THR A 75 -16.48 0.11 -10.17
CA THR A 75 -16.55 0.04 -11.63
C THR A 75 -15.18 0.37 -12.23
N GLY A 76 -15.00 0.07 -13.52
CA GLY A 76 -13.69 0.08 -14.15
C GLY A 76 -13.00 -1.28 -13.98
N ARG A 77 -11.68 -1.32 -14.20
CA ARG A 77 -10.90 -2.56 -14.14
C ARG A 77 -9.61 -2.36 -13.35
N ILE A 78 -9.21 -3.39 -12.64
CA ILE A 78 -7.91 -3.45 -11.97
C ILE A 78 -7.25 -4.76 -12.38
N PHE A 79 -6.14 -4.66 -13.10
CA PHE A 79 -5.36 -5.82 -13.51
C PHE A 79 -4.19 -6.03 -12.56
N TYR A 80 -4.04 -7.25 -12.06
CA TYR A 80 -2.85 -7.70 -11.35
C TYR A 80 -2.07 -8.64 -12.27
N ARG A 81 -0.87 -8.22 -12.66
CA ARG A 81 -0.03 -8.96 -13.63
C ARG A 81 -0.80 -9.37 -14.89
N GLY A 82 -1.59 -8.46 -15.42
CA GLY A 82 -2.39 -8.65 -16.63
C GLY A 82 -3.70 -9.42 -16.49
N LYS A 83 -4.07 -9.86 -15.27
CA LYS A 83 -5.35 -10.53 -15.01
C LYS A 83 -6.28 -9.62 -14.22
N ASP A 84 -7.55 -9.52 -14.63
CA ASP A 84 -8.56 -8.70 -13.95
C ASP A 84 -8.79 -9.22 -12.53
N LEU A 85 -8.60 -8.38 -11.52
CA LEU A 85 -8.81 -8.74 -10.10
C LEU A 85 -10.26 -9.08 -9.76
N TYR A 86 -11.21 -8.60 -10.57
CA TYR A 86 -12.64 -8.84 -10.37
C TYR A 86 -13.19 -9.96 -11.25
N ASP A 87 -12.33 -10.72 -11.95
CA ASP A 87 -12.73 -11.93 -12.65
C ASP A 87 -13.33 -12.93 -11.65
N PRO A 88 -14.59 -13.43 -11.87
CA PRO A 88 -15.22 -14.40 -10.98
C PRO A 88 -14.46 -15.71 -10.78
N GLN A 89 -13.57 -16.06 -11.69
CA GLN A 89 -12.74 -17.27 -11.60
C GLN A 89 -11.59 -17.13 -10.58
N TRP A 90 -11.29 -15.93 -10.10
CA TRP A 90 -10.23 -15.73 -9.11
C TRP A 90 -10.73 -15.95 -7.69
N ASP A 91 -10.04 -16.85 -7.00
CA ASP A 91 -10.21 -17.00 -5.56
C ASP A 91 -9.71 -15.73 -4.83
N VAL A 92 -10.61 -15.07 -4.12
CA VAL A 92 -10.35 -13.85 -3.36
C VAL A 92 -9.29 -14.07 -2.28
N THR A 93 -9.22 -15.27 -1.70
CA THR A 93 -8.22 -15.63 -0.69
C THR A 93 -6.83 -15.63 -1.29
N SER A 94 -6.69 -16.18 -2.50
CA SER A 94 -5.43 -16.16 -3.25
C SER A 94 -5.00 -14.72 -3.60
N ILE A 95 -5.93 -13.83 -3.99
CA ILE A 95 -5.65 -12.41 -4.21
C ILE A 95 -5.11 -11.78 -2.93
N ARG A 96 -5.78 -11.97 -1.79
CA ARG A 96 -5.37 -11.38 -0.50
C ARG A 96 -4.07 -11.93 0.04
N ARG A 97 -3.68 -13.13 -0.37
CA ARG A 97 -2.35 -13.70 -0.09
C ARG A 97 -1.27 -13.01 -0.91
N GLN A 98 -1.53 -12.74 -2.20
CA GLN A 98 -0.59 -12.08 -3.09
C GLN A 98 -0.48 -10.56 -2.84
N ILE A 99 -1.57 -9.95 -2.37
CA ILE A 99 -1.68 -8.51 -2.10
C ILE A 99 -2.07 -8.32 -0.63
N GLY A 100 -1.04 -8.29 0.23
CA GLY A 100 -1.20 -8.16 1.68
C GLY A 100 -1.62 -6.75 2.09
N MET A 101 -2.27 -6.61 3.26
CA MET A 101 -2.72 -5.32 3.80
C MET A 101 -2.20 -5.08 5.20
N ILE A 102 -1.62 -3.91 5.42
CA ILE A 102 -1.23 -3.37 6.72
C ILE A 102 -2.16 -2.19 7.02
N PHE A 103 -2.88 -2.28 8.12
CA PHE A 103 -3.86 -1.28 8.51
C PHE A 103 -3.22 -0.11 9.26
N GLN A 104 -3.92 1.00 9.29
CA GLN A 104 -3.55 2.21 10.02
C GLN A 104 -3.34 1.95 11.51
N GLN A 105 -4.24 1.18 12.12
CA GLN A 105 -4.10 0.70 13.48
C GLN A 105 -3.55 -0.72 13.44
N PRO A 106 -2.44 -1.00 14.14
CA PRO A 106 -1.94 -2.36 14.26
C PRO A 106 -3.02 -3.32 14.76
N ASN A 107 -3.12 -4.48 14.13
CA ASN A 107 -4.14 -5.48 14.45
C ASN A 107 -3.53 -6.89 14.61
N PRO A 108 -2.56 -7.06 15.51
CA PRO A 108 -2.06 -8.40 15.79
C PRO A 108 -3.21 -9.28 16.32
N PHE A 109 -3.14 -10.58 16.06
CA PHE A 109 -4.05 -11.52 16.69
C PHE A 109 -3.78 -11.55 18.21
N PRO A 110 -4.80 -11.71 19.07
CA PRO A 110 -4.63 -11.86 20.52
C PRO A 110 -4.07 -13.25 20.87
N LYS A 111 -2.95 -13.59 20.26
CA LYS A 111 -2.18 -14.82 20.36
C LYS A 111 -0.72 -14.48 20.63
N SER A 112 0.13 -15.50 20.72
CA SER A 112 1.58 -15.29 20.86
C SER A 112 2.20 -14.54 19.67
N ILE A 113 3.38 -13.96 19.87
CA ILE A 113 4.17 -13.36 18.80
C ILE A 113 4.44 -14.40 17.71
N TYR A 114 4.83 -15.60 18.13
CA TYR A 114 5.07 -16.75 17.24
C TYR A 114 3.83 -17.08 16.40
N ASP A 115 2.66 -17.26 17.06
CA ASP A 115 1.45 -17.66 16.36
C ASP A 115 0.91 -16.58 15.40
N ASN A 116 1.21 -15.31 15.63
CA ASN A 116 0.86 -14.26 14.69
C ASN A 116 1.48 -14.49 13.31
N ILE A 117 2.69 -15.03 13.26
CA ILE A 117 3.40 -15.32 12.01
C ILE A 117 3.08 -16.72 11.50
N ALA A 118 3.19 -17.72 12.38
CA ALA A 118 3.03 -19.12 12.06
C ALA A 118 1.61 -19.47 11.56
N PHE A 119 0.57 -18.78 12.02
CA PHE A 119 -0.82 -19.06 11.68
C PHE A 119 -1.06 -19.01 10.18
N GLY A 120 -0.63 -17.95 9.51
CA GLY A 120 -0.81 -17.80 8.06
C GLY A 120 -0.10 -18.92 7.27
N ALA A 121 1.12 -19.26 7.67
CA ALA A 121 1.91 -20.31 7.05
C ALA A 121 1.22 -21.68 7.19
N ARG A 122 0.74 -22.03 8.40
CA ARG A 122 0.02 -23.28 8.68
C ARG A 122 -1.26 -23.42 7.85
N VAL A 123 -2.09 -22.37 7.83
CA VAL A 123 -3.37 -22.38 7.08
C VAL A 123 -3.15 -22.51 5.58
N ASN A 124 -2.06 -21.94 5.06
CA ASN A 124 -1.73 -22.02 3.63
C ASN A 124 -0.86 -23.22 3.24
N GLY A 125 -0.66 -24.18 4.15
CA GLY A 125 0.08 -25.43 3.84
C GLY A 125 1.57 -25.20 3.56
N TYR A 126 2.21 -24.28 4.28
CA TYR A 126 3.65 -24.06 4.14
C TYR A 126 4.44 -25.33 4.47
N ALA A 127 5.22 -25.82 3.50
CA ALA A 127 5.93 -27.09 3.61
C ALA A 127 7.33 -26.97 4.27
N GLY A 128 7.83 -25.74 4.50
CA GLY A 128 9.13 -25.49 5.11
C GLY A 128 9.08 -25.51 6.65
N ASN A 129 10.21 -25.23 7.26
CA ASN A 129 10.34 -25.07 8.71
C ASN A 129 9.68 -23.77 9.16
N ILE A 130 8.64 -23.88 10.00
CA ILE A 130 7.89 -22.72 10.50
C ILE A 130 8.74 -21.89 11.47
N ASP A 131 9.60 -22.50 12.27
CA ASP A 131 10.48 -21.80 13.22
C ASP A 131 11.45 -20.89 12.47
N GLU A 132 12.08 -21.40 11.41
CA GLU A 132 12.94 -20.62 10.53
C GLU A 132 12.17 -19.47 9.82
N LEU A 133 10.94 -19.73 9.39
CA LEU A 133 10.09 -18.70 8.79
C LEU A 133 9.76 -17.60 9.77
N VAL A 134 9.43 -17.95 11.03
CA VAL A 134 9.14 -16.97 12.09
C VAL A 134 10.37 -16.14 12.40
N GLU A 135 11.52 -16.77 12.61
CA GLU A 135 12.78 -16.06 12.83
C GLU A 135 13.10 -15.12 11.68
N TRP A 136 13.10 -15.64 10.44
CA TRP A 136 13.38 -14.86 9.24
C TRP A 136 12.41 -13.65 9.14
N SER A 137 11.10 -13.87 9.34
CA SER A 137 10.12 -12.79 9.23
C SER A 137 10.34 -11.69 10.27
N LEU A 138 10.69 -12.06 11.50
CA LEU A 138 10.99 -11.09 12.56
C LEU A 138 12.30 -10.36 12.32
N GLN A 139 13.30 -11.03 11.74
CA GLN A 139 14.56 -10.40 11.32
C GLN A 139 14.33 -9.37 10.22
N GLN A 140 13.49 -9.69 9.22
CA GLN A 140 13.18 -8.76 8.11
C GLN A 140 12.56 -7.45 8.58
N VAL A 141 11.86 -7.46 9.71
CA VAL A 141 11.22 -6.27 10.29
C VAL A 141 11.98 -5.69 11.49
N HIS A 142 13.22 -6.10 11.73
CA HIS A 142 14.05 -5.65 12.86
C HIS A 142 13.40 -5.83 14.24
N LEU A 143 12.59 -6.86 14.41
CA LEU A 143 11.90 -7.16 15.67
C LEU A 143 12.53 -8.33 16.42
N TRP A 144 13.30 -9.20 15.76
CA TRP A 144 13.84 -10.46 16.28
C TRP A 144 14.59 -10.29 17.59
N ASP A 145 15.58 -9.42 17.64
CA ASP A 145 16.44 -9.26 18.81
C ASP A 145 15.69 -8.79 20.07
N SER A 146 14.58 -8.10 19.89
CA SER A 146 13.75 -7.63 21.00
C SER A 146 12.73 -8.66 21.52
N VAL A 147 12.46 -9.74 20.75
CA VAL A 147 11.39 -10.69 21.05
C VAL A 147 11.78 -12.16 21.06
N LYS A 148 12.98 -12.53 20.58
CA LYS A 148 13.43 -13.92 20.41
C LYS A 148 13.32 -14.78 21.67
N ASP A 149 13.53 -14.20 22.84
CA ASP A 149 13.48 -14.90 24.14
C ASP A 149 12.04 -14.93 24.74
N ARG A 150 11.06 -14.36 24.04
CA ARG A 150 9.66 -14.24 24.53
C ARG A 150 8.61 -14.43 23.43
N LEU A 151 8.88 -15.28 22.45
CA LEU A 151 7.98 -15.55 21.31
C LEU A 151 6.61 -16.09 21.73
N SER A 152 6.50 -16.71 22.93
CA SER A 152 5.25 -17.21 23.50
C SER A 152 4.37 -16.12 24.13
N VAL A 153 4.91 -14.91 24.36
CA VAL A 153 4.16 -13.80 24.95
C VAL A 153 3.06 -13.33 24.00
N ASN A 154 1.92 -12.92 24.57
CA ASN A 154 0.81 -12.37 23.79
C ASN A 154 1.26 -11.10 23.06
N ALA A 155 1.00 -11.04 21.77
CA ALA A 155 1.38 -9.92 20.90
C ALA A 155 0.79 -8.57 21.34
N MET A 156 -0.33 -8.58 22.07
CA MET A 156 -0.95 -7.36 22.61
C MET A 156 -0.10 -6.69 23.73
N ALA A 157 0.88 -7.39 24.29
CA ALA A 157 1.84 -6.83 25.24
C ALA A 157 2.99 -6.04 24.59
N LEU A 158 3.10 -6.08 23.28
CA LEU A 158 4.08 -5.29 22.51
C LEU A 158 3.66 -3.80 22.47
N THR A 159 4.65 -2.91 22.32
CA THR A 159 4.37 -1.49 22.02
C THR A 159 3.67 -1.35 20.67
N ILE A 160 2.98 -0.23 20.44
CA ILE A 160 2.27 0.03 19.17
C ILE A 160 3.22 -0.10 17.97
N GLY A 161 4.44 0.43 18.07
CA GLY A 161 5.45 0.30 17.01
C GLY A 161 5.85 -1.16 16.76
N GLN A 162 6.10 -1.93 17.83
CA GLN A 162 6.40 -3.35 17.71
C GLN A 162 5.23 -4.16 17.15
N GLN A 163 4.00 -3.83 17.52
CA GLN A 163 2.80 -4.44 16.94
C GLN A 163 2.70 -4.16 15.44
N GLN A 164 3.04 -2.94 14.99
CA GLN A 164 3.05 -2.60 13.56
C GLN A 164 4.10 -3.43 12.81
N HIS A 165 5.32 -3.55 13.35
CA HIS A 165 6.36 -4.40 12.78
C HIS A 165 5.92 -5.87 12.74
N LEU A 166 5.27 -6.38 13.79
CA LEU A 166 4.73 -7.75 13.82
C LEU A 166 3.65 -7.96 12.75
N CYS A 167 2.76 -6.99 12.52
CA CYS A 167 1.77 -7.07 11.45
C CYS A 167 2.43 -7.14 10.06
N ILE A 168 3.53 -6.42 9.86
CA ILE A 168 4.31 -6.51 8.62
C ILE A 168 5.01 -7.87 8.52
N ALA A 169 5.65 -8.36 9.60
CA ALA A 169 6.25 -9.69 9.65
C ALA A 169 5.24 -10.79 9.28
N ARG A 170 4.04 -10.73 9.86
CA ARG A 170 2.92 -11.64 9.54
C ARG A 170 2.55 -11.59 8.05
N ALA A 171 2.54 -10.42 7.43
CA ALA A 171 2.21 -10.28 6.03
C ALA A 171 3.30 -10.83 5.12
N ILE A 172 4.59 -10.51 5.38
CA ILE A 172 5.71 -10.97 4.54
C ILE A 172 6.02 -12.45 4.69
N ALA A 173 5.59 -13.10 5.79
CA ALA A 173 5.69 -14.54 5.97
C ALA A 173 4.93 -15.35 4.88
N LEU A 174 3.96 -14.73 4.22
CA LEU A 174 3.21 -15.32 3.11
C LEU A 174 3.83 -15.00 1.74
N ASP A 175 4.97 -14.31 1.70
CA ASP A 175 5.71 -13.88 0.51
C ASP A 175 4.80 -13.21 -0.55
N PRO A 176 4.09 -12.12 -0.19
CA PRO A 176 3.21 -11.43 -1.11
C PRO A 176 4.00 -10.70 -2.19
N ALA A 177 3.41 -10.48 -3.37
CA ALA A 177 4.03 -9.63 -4.39
C ALA A 177 3.85 -8.13 -4.09
N VAL A 178 2.74 -7.78 -3.43
CA VAL A 178 2.37 -6.40 -3.11
C VAL A 178 1.99 -6.28 -1.63
N LEU A 179 2.45 -5.22 -0.99
CA LEU A 179 2.02 -4.81 0.36
C LEU A 179 1.32 -3.45 0.27
N LEU A 180 0.09 -3.42 0.72
CA LEU A 180 -0.72 -2.21 0.87
C LEU A 180 -0.58 -1.71 2.31
N LEU A 181 -0.29 -0.42 2.50
CA LEU A 181 -0.10 0.18 3.81
C LEU A 181 -1.01 1.41 3.96
N ASP A 182 -2.03 1.30 4.80
CA ASP A 182 -2.97 2.40 5.02
C ASP A 182 -2.50 3.27 6.19
N ASN A 183 -1.94 4.45 5.92
CA ASN A 183 -1.37 5.39 6.90
C ASN A 183 -0.51 4.72 8.00
N PRO A 184 0.54 3.95 7.65
CA PRO A 184 1.18 3.02 8.58
C PRO A 184 1.93 3.69 9.73
N THR A 185 2.18 5.00 9.69
CA THR A 185 2.96 5.75 10.69
C THR A 185 2.12 6.68 11.57
N VAL A 186 0.83 6.83 11.31
CA VAL A 186 0.01 7.87 11.96
C VAL A 186 -0.11 7.72 13.48
N ASN A 187 -0.05 6.49 13.99
CA ASN A 187 -0.17 6.19 15.43
C ASN A 187 1.19 5.94 16.10
N LEU A 188 2.29 6.23 15.40
CA LEU A 188 3.65 6.01 15.88
C LEU A 188 4.27 7.33 16.35
N ASP A 189 5.10 7.26 17.38
CA ASP A 189 6.00 8.34 17.74
C ASP A 189 7.06 8.58 16.63
N THR A 190 7.79 9.68 16.73
CA THR A 190 8.76 10.11 15.70
C THR A 190 9.87 9.07 15.48
N CYS A 191 10.35 8.43 16.56
CA CYS A 191 11.41 7.42 16.47
C CYS A 191 10.91 6.16 15.75
N SER A 192 9.78 5.60 16.20
CA SER A 192 9.12 4.44 15.58
C SER A 192 8.73 4.71 14.12
N SER A 193 8.28 5.94 13.81
CA SER A 193 7.99 6.32 12.43
C SER A 193 9.23 6.29 11.54
N SER A 194 10.37 6.78 12.04
CA SER A 194 11.64 6.77 11.29
C SER A 194 12.15 5.35 11.04
N HIS A 195 12.06 4.48 12.03
CA HIS A 195 12.43 3.07 11.89
C HIS A 195 11.54 2.35 10.88
N LEU A 196 10.22 2.63 10.90
CA LEU A 196 9.31 2.06 9.92
C LEU A 196 9.61 2.55 8.49
N GLU A 197 9.97 3.82 8.29
CA GLU A 197 10.34 4.34 6.99
C GLU A 197 11.63 3.69 6.44
N GLU A 198 12.62 3.48 7.30
CA GLU A 198 13.83 2.74 6.93
C GLU A 198 13.49 1.31 6.53
N LEU A 199 12.66 0.63 7.32
CA LEU A 199 12.16 -0.72 7.00
C LEU A 199 11.44 -0.75 5.64
N LEU A 200 10.53 0.18 5.35
CA LEU A 200 9.82 0.24 4.08
C LEU A 200 10.79 0.45 2.89
N SER A 201 11.85 1.28 3.09
CA SER A 201 12.89 1.51 2.09
C SER A 201 13.73 0.25 1.81
N GLN A 202 13.84 -0.66 2.77
CA GLN A 202 14.49 -1.96 2.58
C GLN A 202 13.54 -2.95 1.91
N LEU A 203 12.29 -3.04 2.37
CA LEU A 203 11.29 -3.97 1.87
C LEU A 203 10.93 -3.74 0.39
N LYS A 204 10.96 -2.49 -0.12
CA LYS A 204 10.67 -2.21 -1.53
C LYS A 204 11.66 -2.86 -2.51
N LYS A 205 12.84 -3.29 -2.05
CA LYS A 205 13.79 -4.03 -2.89
C LYS A 205 13.26 -5.43 -3.27
N ARG A 206 12.38 -6.00 -2.45
CA ARG A 206 11.78 -7.33 -2.65
C ARG A 206 10.31 -7.26 -3.04
N TYR A 207 9.55 -6.38 -2.42
CA TYR A 207 8.10 -6.24 -2.56
C TYR A 207 7.73 -4.95 -3.26
N THR A 208 6.57 -4.92 -3.93
CA THR A 208 5.96 -3.67 -4.34
C THR A 208 5.17 -3.10 -3.16
N LEU A 209 5.39 -1.84 -2.83
CA LEU A 209 4.73 -1.18 -1.70
C LEU A 209 3.81 -0.08 -2.19
N ILE A 210 2.58 -0.03 -1.70
CA ILE A 210 1.65 1.07 -1.97
C ILE A 210 1.16 1.59 -0.63
N MET A 211 1.47 2.84 -0.29
CA MET A 211 1.07 3.41 0.98
C MET A 211 0.20 4.64 0.80
N THR A 212 -0.78 4.82 1.68
CA THR A 212 -1.43 6.12 1.87
C THR A 212 -0.69 6.88 2.96
N THR A 213 -0.56 8.19 2.81
CA THR A 213 0.00 9.04 3.87
C THR A 213 -0.48 10.49 3.76
N HIS A 214 -0.59 11.16 4.91
CA HIS A 214 -0.78 12.61 4.99
C HIS A 214 0.54 13.35 5.20
N ASN A 215 1.63 12.63 5.44
CA ASN A 215 2.95 13.21 5.67
C ASN A 215 3.69 13.38 4.34
N LEU A 216 3.68 14.60 3.80
CA LEU A 216 4.35 14.93 2.55
C LEU A 216 5.87 14.70 2.61
N ARG A 217 6.50 14.97 3.76
CA ARG A 217 7.94 14.75 3.94
C ARG A 217 8.28 13.27 3.87
N GLN A 218 7.45 12.41 4.45
CA GLN A 218 7.56 10.96 4.34
C GLN A 218 7.46 10.53 2.88
N ALA A 219 6.39 10.92 2.17
CA ALA A 219 6.21 10.59 0.76
C ALA A 219 7.41 11.03 -0.08
N ALA A 220 7.86 12.28 0.07
CA ALA A 220 9.00 12.82 -0.67
C ALA A 220 10.32 12.07 -0.42
N ARG A 221 10.51 11.51 0.79
CA ARG A 221 11.76 10.86 1.21
C ARG A 221 11.87 9.42 0.76
N ILE A 222 10.79 8.62 0.87
CA ILE A 222 10.90 7.16 0.71
C ILE A 222 10.20 6.61 -0.54
N SER A 223 9.27 7.34 -1.18
CA SER A 223 8.56 6.82 -2.34
C SER A 223 9.27 7.09 -3.65
N ASP A 224 9.11 6.17 -4.59
CA ASP A 224 9.64 6.27 -5.95
C ASP A 224 8.65 7.00 -6.86
N TYR A 225 7.35 6.72 -6.66
CA TYR A 225 6.24 7.39 -7.34
C TYR A 225 5.25 7.95 -6.32
N THR A 226 4.58 9.02 -6.71
CA THR A 226 3.54 9.64 -5.88
C THR A 226 2.29 9.90 -6.70
N ALA A 227 1.13 9.51 -6.15
CA ALA A 227 -0.19 9.79 -6.68
C ALA A 227 -0.88 10.83 -5.76
N PHE A 228 -1.19 11.99 -6.30
CA PHE A 228 -1.94 13.01 -5.57
C PHE A 228 -3.42 12.89 -5.87
N PHE A 229 -4.21 12.67 -4.82
CA PHE A 229 -5.67 12.63 -4.86
C PHE A 229 -6.24 13.94 -4.34
N GLY A 230 -7.04 14.60 -5.15
CA GLY A 230 -7.80 15.79 -4.78
C GLY A 230 -9.27 15.46 -4.51
N THR A 231 -10.03 16.51 -4.19
CA THR A 231 -11.49 16.44 -4.07
C THR A 231 -12.15 17.48 -4.96
N LYS A 232 -13.32 17.15 -5.50
CA LYS A 232 -14.19 18.07 -6.22
C LYS A 232 -15.62 17.90 -5.73
N MET A 233 -16.44 18.96 -5.82
CA MET A 233 -17.86 18.86 -5.51
C MET A 233 -18.62 18.35 -6.76
N ASN A 234 -19.56 17.44 -6.56
CA ASN A 234 -20.51 17.07 -7.60
C ASN A 234 -21.68 18.07 -7.66
N THR A 235 -22.56 17.86 -8.63
CA THR A 235 -23.77 18.68 -8.82
C THR A 235 -24.73 18.63 -7.63
N SER A 236 -24.65 17.59 -6.80
CA SER A 236 -25.47 17.41 -5.59
C SER A 236 -24.78 17.93 -4.31
N GLY A 237 -23.65 18.61 -4.41
CA GLY A 237 -22.93 19.17 -3.27
C GLY A 237 -22.13 18.18 -2.45
N HIS A 238 -21.87 16.95 -2.96
CA HIS A 238 -21.03 15.97 -2.28
C HIS A 238 -19.59 16.00 -2.80
N SER A 239 -18.64 15.79 -1.88
CA SER A 239 -17.23 15.70 -2.21
C SER A 239 -16.90 14.36 -2.87
N ILE A 240 -16.23 14.40 -4.03
CA ILE A 240 -15.77 13.22 -4.76
C ILE A 240 -14.24 13.29 -4.87
N GLY A 241 -13.56 12.21 -4.49
CA GLY A 241 -12.13 12.06 -4.70
C GLY A 241 -11.80 11.73 -6.16
N TYR A 242 -10.64 12.19 -6.63
CA TYR A 242 -10.13 11.84 -7.95
C TYR A 242 -8.61 11.93 -7.99
N LEU A 243 -8.00 11.23 -8.93
CA LEU A 243 -6.56 11.32 -9.17
C LEU A 243 -6.25 12.62 -9.91
N VAL A 244 -5.47 13.50 -9.29
CA VAL A 244 -5.05 14.77 -9.89
C VAL A 244 -3.78 14.61 -10.71
N GLU A 245 -2.79 13.91 -10.12
CA GLU A 245 -1.49 13.73 -10.76
C GLU A 245 -0.81 12.47 -10.24
N TYR A 246 -0.14 11.75 -11.14
CA TYR A 246 0.69 10.58 -10.82
C TYR A 246 2.02 10.70 -11.57
N ALA A 247 3.12 10.73 -10.84
CA ALA A 247 4.44 10.91 -11.43
C ALA A 247 5.56 10.33 -10.52
N PRO A 248 6.79 10.18 -11.04
CA PRO A 248 7.97 10.01 -10.18
C PRO A 248 7.99 11.06 -9.08
N THR A 249 8.25 10.64 -7.85
CA THR A 249 8.14 11.50 -6.65
C THR A 249 8.95 12.77 -6.77
N SER A 250 10.18 12.67 -7.29
CA SER A 250 11.03 13.84 -7.50
C SER A 250 10.41 14.89 -8.43
N LEU A 251 9.74 14.44 -9.50
CA LEU A 251 9.06 15.35 -10.44
C LEU A 251 7.82 15.97 -9.81
N LEU A 252 6.98 15.17 -9.14
CA LEU A 252 5.75 15.65 -8.53
C LEU A 252 6.00 16.71 -7.45
N PHE A 253 7.08 16.58 -6.66
CA PHE A 253 7.42 17.54 -5.62
C PHE A 253 8.20 18.76 -6.12
N GLN A 254 9.06 18.62 -7.16
CA GLN A 254 9.90 19.70 -7.65
C GLN A 254 9.26 20.48 -8.81
N ARG A 255 8.54 19.80 -9.69
CA ARG A 255 7.95 20.35 -10.93
C ARG A 255 6.57 19.74 -11.21
N PRO A 256 5.60 19.93 -10.29
CA PRO A 256 4.24 19.41 -10.50
C PRO A 256 3.63 19.99 -11.79
N GLN A 257 2.93 19.15 -12.54
CA GLN A 257 2.26 19.54 -13.79
C GLN A 257 0.90 20.19 -13.53
N GLN A 258 0.29 19.89 -12.38
CA GLN A 258 -1.04 20.37 -12.01
C GLN A 258 -0.93 21.49 -10.97
N ALA A 259 -1.63 22.61 -11.19
CA ALA A 259 -1.66 23.73 -10.26
C ALA A 259 -2.17 23.33 -8.86
N LEU A 260 -3.09 22.36 -8.79
CA LEU A 260 -3.62 21.84 -7.54
C LEU A 260 -2.54 21.06 -6.77
N THR A 261 -1.76 20.24 -7.46
CA THR A 261 -0.61 19.54 -6.88
C THR A 261 0.40 20.54 -6.32
N GLN A 262 0.75 21.56 -7.10
CA GLN A 262 1.69 22.59 -6.66
C GLN A 262 1.25 23.27 -5.36
N ARG A 263 -0.02 23.65 -5.25
CA ARG A 263 -0.59 24.25 -4.03
C ARG A 263 -0.50 23.30 -2.86
N TYR A 264 -0.83 22.03 -3.08
CA TYR A 264 -0.83 21.02 -2.01
C TYR A 264 0.57 20.72 -1.48
N VAL A 265 1.55 20.47 -2.35
CA VAL A 265 2.91 20.10 -1.93
C VAL A 265 3.69 21.30 -1.34
N THR A 266 3.32 22.53 -1.67
CA THR A 266 3.95 23.74 -1.09
C THR A 266 3.27 24.22 0.20
N GLY A 267 2.24 23.50 0.69
CA GLY A 267 1.49 23.88 1.90
C GLY A 267 0.65 25.17 1.74
N ARG A 268 0.48 25.67 0.54
CA ARG A 268 -0.45 26.77 0.22
C ARG A 268 -1.85 26.19 0.08
N VAL A 269 -2.43 25.91 1.22
CA VAL A 269 -3.63 25.11 1.42
C VAL A 269 -4.83 25.57 0.63
N LEU A 270 -5.60 24.57 0.33
CA LEU A 270 -7.00 24.52 -0.08
C LEU A 270 -7.93 24.98 1.03
#